data_9928a21c7be975dd94d36036d1391e06
#
_entry.id   9928a21c7be975dd94d36036d1391e06
#
_cell.length_a   1.000
_cell.length_b   1.000
_cell.length_c   1.000
_cell.angle_alpha   90.00
_cell.angle_beta   90.00
_cell.angle_gamma   90.00
#
_symmetry.space_group_name_H-M   'P 1'
#
loop_
_entity.id
_entity.type
_entity.pdbx_description
1 polymer ?
#
loop_
_entity_poly.entity_id
_entity_poly.type
_entity_poly.pdbx_seq_one_letter_code
_entity_poly.pdbx_strand_id
1 'polypeptide(L)'
;MKKLINIIVIALLGAGFASCEKADPFVARVVSPVLLLVQGSDGILSNGMTTEPTVPSLIVGDASVALKVLELDKTGILDYKVGIDSLPVSGLKITFKLRTGAVLKEVSTDSKGIATLSTPWASLGIAAPKAGSSVRLTASGTYKDVSFSKYFIISGR
;
A
#
# COMPACT_ATOMS: atom_id res chain seq x y z
N MET A 1 53.07 38.80 -5.83
CA MET A 1 52.55 37.53 -6.38
C MET A 1 52.40 36.45 -5.31
N LYS A 2 53.41 36.12 -4.49
CA LYS A 2 53.30 35.05 -3.44
C LYS A 2 52.17 35.27 -2.42
N LYS A 3 51.93 36.52 -1.98
CA LYS A 3 50.84 36.82 -1.01
C LYS A 3 49.44 36.60 -1.60
N LEU A 4 49.23 36.86 -2.88
CA LEU A 4 47.95 36.67 -3.57
C LEU A 4 47.64 35.18 -3.74
N ILE A 5 48.65 34.37 -4.05
CA ILE A 5 48.52 32.89 -4.17
C ILE A 5 48.12 32.27 -2.83
N ASN A 6 48.71 32.70 -1.71
CA ASN A 6 48.36 32.21 -0.38
C ASN A 6 46.92 32.53 0.01
N ILE A 7 46.39 33.70 -0.33
CA ILE A 7 45.00 34.07 -0.06
C ILE A 7 44.02 33.21 -0.86
N ILE A 8 44.34 32.93 -2.11
CA ILE A 8 43.50 32.06 -2.99
C ILE A 8 43.50 30.64 -2.49
N VAL A 9 44.64 30.11 -2.03
CA VAL A 9 44.72 28.73 -1.46
C VAL A 9 43.91 28.62 -0.17
N ILE A 10 43.96 29.62 0.72
CA ILE A 10 43.20 29.65 1.96
C ILE A 10 41.68 29.73 1.70
N ALA A 11 41.28 30.55 0.70
CA ALA A 11 39.89 30.67 0.29
C ALA A 11 39.32 29.35 -0.33
N LEU A 12 40.13 28.63 -1.12
CA LEU A 12 39.77 27.33 -1.68
C LEU A 12 39.67 26.22 -0.61
N LEU A 13 40.56 26.25 0.38
CA LEU A 13 40.48 25.31 1.53
C LEU A 13 39.25 25.58 2.41
N GLY A 14 38.86 26.86 2.58
CA GLY A 14 37.67 27.21 3.37
C GLY A 14 36.33 26.82 2.70
N ALA A 15 36.29 26.80 1.39
CA ALA A 15 35.08 26.40 0.63
C ALA A 15 34.79 24.88 0.68
N GLY A 16 35.81 24.06 0.97
CA GLY A 16 35.67 22.60 1.04
C GLY A 16 34.93 22.05 2.24
N PHE A 17 34.76 22.84 3.31
CA PHE A 17 34.11 22.40 4.56
C PHE A 17 32.60 22.68 4.64
N ALA A 18 32.01 23.36 3.65
CA ALA A 18 30.59 23.71 3.65
C ALA A 18 29.66 22.63 3.03
N SER A 19 30.19 21.49 2.59
CA SER A 19 29.44 20.48 1.84
C SER A 19 29.17 19.19 2.63
N CYS A 20 29.16 19.21 3.97
CA CYS A 20 28.54 18.14 4.72
C CYS A 20 27.13 18.55 5.13
N GLU A 21 26.20 18.48 4.19
CA GLU A 21 24.79 18.38 4.57
C GLU A 21 24.64 17.09 5.39
N LYS A 22 24.34 17.25 6.68
CA LYS A 22 24.04 16.13 7.58
C LYS A 22 22.84 15.42 6.93
N ALA A 23 23.08 14.30 6.27
CA ALA A 23 21.98 13.45 5.84
C ALA A 23 21.16 13.13 7.09
N ASP A 24 19.94 13.69 7.14
CA ASP A 24 19.01 13.37 8.22
C ASP A 24 18.71 11.86 8.13
N PRO A 25 19.21 11.02 9.06
CA PRO A 25 18.95 9.59 9.01
C PRO A 25 17.46 9.27 9.21
N PHE A 26 16.67 10.25 9.64
CA PHE A 26 15.22 10.19 9.78
C PHE A 26 14.53 10.91 8.62
N VAL A 27 14.90 10.61 7.38
CA VAL A 27 14.05 10.96 6.26
C VAL A 27 12.67 10.39 6.59
N ALA A 28 11.68 11.26 6.75
CA ALA A 28 10.29 10.88 6.98
C ALA A 28 9.84 10.06 5.76
N ARG A 29 10.11 8.76 5.80
CA ARG A 29 9.54 7.84 4.82
C ARG A 29 8.05 7.89 5.04
N VAL A 30 7.31 8.31 4.04
CA VAL A 30 5.85 8.23 4.05
C VAL A 30 5.50 6.75 4.09
N VAL A 31 5.34 6.22 5.29
CA VAL A 31 4.86 4.86 5.50
C VAL A 31 3.38 4.86 5.13
N SER A 32 2.90 3.76 4.56
CA SER A 32 1.46 3.60 4.31
C SER A 32 0.68 3.94 5.59
N PRO A 33 -0.29 4.86 5.53
CA PRO A 33 -1.02 5.33 6.71
C PRO A 33 -1.92 4.24 7.29
N VAL A 34 -2.11 3.14 6.57
CA VAL A 34 -2.99 2.03 6.91
C VAL A 34 -2.35 0.70 6.55
N LEU A 35 -2.67 -0.33 7.34
CA LEU A 35 -2.38 -1.72 7.01
C LEU A 35 -3.49 -2.25 6.10
N LEU A 36 -3.10 -2.83 4.97
CA LEU A 36 -4.01 -3.36 3.95
C LEU A 36 -3.88 -4.88 3.88
N LEU A 37 -4.95 -5.58 4.22
CA LEU A 37 -5.02 -7.04 4.15
C LEU A 37 -6.06 -7.44 3.10
N VAL A 38 -5.68 -8.30 2.16
CA VAL A 38 -6.56 -8.80 1.11
C VAL A 38 -7.18 -10.12 1.57
N GLN A 39 -8.48 -10.28 1.38
CA GLN A 39 -9.23 -11.46 1.76
C GLN A 39 -9.87 -12.09 0.54
N GLY A 40 -9.61 -13.36 0.32
CA GLY A 40 -10.24 -14.15 -0.74
C GLY A 40 -11.63 -14.68 -0.38
N SER A 41 -12.20 -15.44 -1.29
CA SER A 41 -13.51 -16.12 -1.09
C SER A 41 -13.49 -17.18 0.01
N ASP A 42 -12.32 -17.58 0.50
CA ASP A 42 -12.14 -18.50 1.65
C ASP A 42 -12.21 -17.80 3.00
N GLY A 43 -12.34 -16.47 3.02
CA GLY A 43 -12.37 -15.70 4.24
C GLY A 43 -10.98 -15.50 4.90
N ILE A 44 -9.90 -16.02 4.29
CA ILE A 44 -8.55 -15.92 4.85
C ILE A 44 -7.93 -14.58 4.46
N LEU A 45 -7.40 -13.86 5.45
CA LEU A 45 -6.68 -12.62 5.25
C LEU A 45 -5.24 -12.91 4.78
N SER A 46 -4.78 -12.15 3.80
CA SER A 46 -3.39 -12.20 3.34
C SER A 46 -2.43 -11.71 4.44
N ASN A 47 -1.17 -12.12 4.35
CA ASN A 47 -0.11 -11.54 5.14
C ASN A 47 0.10 -10.07 4.73
N GLY A 48 0.07 -9.14 5.70
CA GLY A 48 0.28 -7.70 5.47
C GLY A 48 1.65 -7.35 4.87
N MET A 49 2.65 -8.20 5.07
CA MET A 49 4.02 -7.99 4.57
C MET A 49 4.20 -8.44 3.10
N THR A 50 3.29 -9.24 2.56
CA THR A 50 3.36 -9.67 1.16
C THR A 50 2.98 -8.52 0.24
N THR A 51 3.87 -8.14 -0.68
CA THR A 51 3.66 -7.00 -1.59
C THR A 51 2.50 -7.24 -2.54
N GLU A 52 2.39 -8.42 -3.15
CA GLU A 52 1.35 -8.80 -4.09
C GLU A 52 0.80 -10.20 -3.72
N PRO A 53 -0.09 -10.28 -2.69
CA PRO A 53 -0.66 -11.56 -2.29
C PRO A 53 -1.60 -12.10 -3.37
N THR A 54 -1.63 -13.43 -3.50
CA THR A 54 -2.62 -14.15 -4.31
C THR A 54 -3.70 -14.67 -3.39
N VAL A 55 -4.97 -14.36 -3.71
CA VAL A 55 -6.13 -14.80 -2.95
C VAL A 55 -7.11 -15.54 -3.87
N PRO A 56 -7.81 -16.56 -3.36
CA PRO A 56 -8.77 -17.31 -4.16
C PRO A 56 -10.06 -16.53 -4.38
N SER A 57 -10.69 -16.78 -5.54
CA SER A 57 -12.05 -16.33 -5.85
C SER A 57 -12.81 -17.46 -6.54
N LEU A 58 -14.09 -17.60 -6.25
CA LEU A 58 -14.93 -18.63 -6.90
C LEU A 58 -15.05 -18.34 -8.39
N ILE A 59 -14.99 -19.38 -9.22
CA ILE A 59 -15.20 -19.27 -10.67
C ILE A 59 -16.68 -19.29 -11.06
N VAL A 60 -17.54 -19.74 -10.14
CA VAL A 60 -18.99 -19.73 -10.34
C VAL A 60 -19.55 -18.40 -9.82
N GLY A 61 -20.24 -17.67 -10.69
CA GLY A 61 -20.75 -16.35 -10.40
C GLY A 61 -19.70 -15.25 -10.55
N ASP A 62 -19.84 -14.20 -9.77
CA ASP A 62 -18.93 -13.05 -9.78
C ASP A 62 -17.60 -13.36 -9.08
N ALA A 63 -16.53 -12.81 -9.62
CA ALA A 63 -15.27 -12.73 -8.91
C ALA A 63 -15.43 -11.82 -7.69
N SER A 64 -15.01 -12.30 -6.53
CA SER A 64 -15.13 -11.54 -5.27
C SER A 64 -13.81 -11.50 -4.51
N VAL A 65 -13.49 -10.32 -3.97
CA VAL A 65 -12.34 -10.08 -3.10
C VAL A 65 -12.68 -8.96 -2.13
N ALA A 66 -12.21 -9.07 -0.89
CA ALA A 66 -12.36 -8.03 0.09
C ALA A 66 -11.00 -7.44 0.48
N LEU A 67 -10.97 -6.14 0.75
CA LEU A 67 -9.83 -5.43 1.31
C LEU A 67 -10.17 -4.96 2.71
N LYS A 68 -9.43 -5.45 3.72
CA LYS A 68 -9.54 -4.96 5.09
C LYS A 68 -8.52 -3.86 5.31
N VAL A 69 -8.98 -2.72 5.79
CA VAL A 69 -8.20 -1.51 6.05
C VAL A 69 -8.16 -1.24 7.54
N LEU A 70 -6.95 -1.19 8.09
CA LEU A 70 -6.70 -0.99 9.52
C LEU A 70 -5.73 0.17 9.73
N GLU A 71 -6.04 1.06 10.65
CA GLU A 71 -5.08 1.99 11.22
C GLU A 71 -4.32 1.30 12.35
N LEU A 72 -3.01 1.48 12.41
CA LEU A 72 -2.17 0.92 13.47
C LEU A 72 -1.92 2.00 14.53
N ASP A 73 -2.54 1.84 15.70
CA ASP A 73 -2.22 2.64 16.87
C ASP A 73 -0.92 2.12 17.50
N LYS A 74 0.12 2.94 17.43
CA LYS A 74 1.45 2.64 17.92
C LYS A 74 1.78 3.32 19.25
N THR A 75 0.81 3.94 19.92
CA THR A 75 1.03 4.67 21.18
C THR A 75 1.60 3.76 22.26
N GLY A 76 1.22 2.49 22.27
CA GLY A 76 1.71 1.47 23.19
C GLY A 76 2.93 0.67 22.73
N ILE A 77 3.60 1.06 21.62
CA ILE A 77 4.66 0.23 21.03
C ILE A 77 5.84 -0.07 21.96
N LEU A 78 6.12 0.81 22.92
CA LEU A 78 7.19 0.62 23.92
C LEU A 78 6.72 -0.17 25.16
N ASP A 79 5.44 -0.40 25.34
CA ASP A 79 4.88 -1.24 26.39
C ASP A 79 4.50 -2.62 25.80
N TYR A 80 5.28 -3.65 26.14
CA TYR A 80 5.06 -5.01 25.64
C TYR A 80 3.69 -5.60 26.02
N LYS A 81 3.00 -5.03 27.03
CA LYS A 81 1.65 -5.45 27.44
C LYS A 81 0.55 -4.82 26.61
N VAL A 82 0.82 -3.65 26.04
CA VAL A 82 -0.13 -2.90 25.20
C VAL A 82 0.13 -3.20 23.72
N GLY A 83 1.38 -3.05 23.27
CA GLY A 83 1.78 -3.31 21.89
C GLY A 83 1.18 -2.34 20.89
N ILE A 84 0.83 -2.85 19.71
CA ILE A 84 0.20 -2.11 18.61
C ILE A 84 -1.25 -2.56 18.49
N ASP A 85 -2.19 -1.63 18.56
CA ASP A 85 -3.60 -1.90 18.31
C ASP A 85 -3.96 -1.68 16.84
N SER A 86 -4.98 -2.40 16.37
CA SER A 86 -5.42 -2.40 14.96
C SER A 86 -6.86 -1.94 14.86
N LEU A 87 -7.07 -0.69 14.49
CA LEU A 87 -8.37 -0.04 14.44
C LEU A 87 -8.96 -0.12 13.03
N PRO A 88 -10.21 -0.63 12.85
CA PRO A 88 -10.88 -0.65 11.56
C PRO A 88 -11.14 0.77 11.03
N VAL A 89 -10.79 1.05 9.77
CA VAL A 89 -11.08 2.33 9.13
C VAL A 89 -12.37 2.22 8.35
N SER A 90 -13.46 2.82 8.85
CA SER A 90 -14.78 2.82 8.20
C SER A 90 -14.98 4.04 7.29
N GLY A 91 -15.86 3.90 6.29
CA GLY A 91 -16.24 4.99 5.39
C GLY A 91 -15.15 5.42 4.40
N LEU A 92 -14.02 4.71 4.34
CA LEU A 92 -12.93 5.05 3.45
C LEU A 92 -13.22 4.58 2.02
N LYS A 93 -13.11 5.49 1.05
CA LYS A 93 -13.27 5.18 -0.37
C LYS A 93 -12.06 4.43 -0.91
N ILE A 94 -12.30 3.25 -1.46
CA ILE A 94 -11.33 2.38 -2.11
C ILE A 94 -11.71 2.24 -3.58
N THR A 95 -10.76 2.57 -4.46
CA THR A 95 -10.91 2.38 -5.90
C THR A 95 -10.19 1.11 -6.32
N PHE A 96 -10.94 0.14 -6.81
CA PHE A 96 -10.41 -1.08 -7.41
C PHE A 96 -10.16 -0.89 -8.91
N LYS A 97 -8.99 -1.30 -9.37
CA LYS A 97 -8.55 -1.15 -10.76
C LYS A 97 -7.90 -2.44 -11.27
N LEU A 98 -7.97 -2.67 -12.57
CA LEU A 98 -7.06 -3.59 -13.23
C LEU A 98 -5.63 -3.06 -13.14
N ARG A 99 -4.63 -3.92 -13.19
CA ARG A 99 -3.21 -3.51 -13.24
C ARG A 99 -2.90 -2.59 -14.42
N THR A 100 -3.68 -2.68 -15.49
CA THR A 100 -3.61 -1.81 -16.68
C THR A 100 -4.09 -0.38 -16.43
N GLY A 101 -4.71 -0.10 -15.26
CA GLY A 101 -5.23 1.20 -14.87
C GLY A 101 -6.74 1.38 -15.02
N ALA A 102 -7.42 0.48 -15.73
CA ALA A 102 -8.89 0.56 -15.89
C ALA A 102 -9.60 0.43 -14.54
N VAL A 103 -10.45 1.39 -14.21
CA VAL A 103 -11.25 1.40 -12.98
C VAL A 103 -12.37 0.38 -13.09
N LEU A 104 -12.48 -0.49 -12.10
CA LEU A 104 -13.55 -1.50 -12.00
C LEU A 104 -14.71 -0.97 -11.15
N LYS A 105 -14.42 -0.51 -9.94
CA LYS A 105 -15.42 -0.05 -8.99
C LYS A 105 -14.79 0.80 -7.88
N GLU A 106 -15.56 1.74 -7.35
CA GLU A 106 -15.28 2.44 -6.10
C GLU A 106 -16.22 1.92 -5.01
N VAL A 107 -15.67 1.56 -3.85
CA VAL A 107 -16.41 0.98 -2.72
C VAL A 107 -15.93 1.64 -1.43
N SER A 108 -16.85 1.99 -0.54
CA SER A 108 -16.48 2.47 0.81
C SER A 108 -16.34 1.30 1.78
N THR A 109 -15.40 1.41 2.70
CA THR A 109 -15.24 0.42 3.78
C THR A 109 -16.43 0.47 4.75
N ASP A 110 -16.84 -0.70 5.24
CA ASP A 110 -17.87 -0.85 6.26
C ASP A 110 -17.35 -0.54 7.68
N SER A 111 -18.19 -0.75 8.71
CA SER A 111 -17.82 -0.55 10.12
C SER A 111 -16.68 -1.45 10.60
N LYS A 112 -16.37 -2.54 9.89
CA LYS A 112 -15.26 -3.45 10.17
C LYS A 112 -14.01 -3.12 9.35
N GLY A 113 -14.03 -2.01 8.60
CA GLY A 113 -12.95 -1.59 7.72
C GLY A 113 -12.84 -2.44 6.44
N ILE A 114 -13.91 -3.07 5.98
CA ILE A 114 -13.89 -3.99 4.84
C ILE A 114 -14.54 -3.33 3.62
N ALA A 115 -13.80 -3.28 2.50
CA ALA A 115 -14.33 -2.91 1.18
C ALA A 115 -14.36 -4.16 0.29
N THR A 116 -15.55 -4.58 -0.17
CA THR A 116 -15.73 -5.76 -1.00
C THR A 116 -15.97 -5.39 -2.45
N LEU A 117 -15.12 -5.90 -3.34
CA LEU A 117 -15.32 -5.90 -4.78
C LEU A 117 -16.04 -7.19 -5.16
N SER A 118 -17.18 -7.09 -5.86
CA SER A 118 -17.82 -8.17 -6.58
C SER A 118 -18.06 -7.69 -8.01
N THR A 119 -17.61 -8.47 -9.00
CA THR A 119 -17.66 -8.11 -10.41
C THR A 119 -17.63 -9.36 -11.29
N PRO A 120 -18.33 -9.38 -12.44
CA PRO A 120 -18.23 -10.49 -13.39
C PRO A 120 -16.78 -10.73 -13.84
N TRP A 121 -16.39 -11.99 -14.01
CA TRP A 121 -15.08 -12.35 -14.53
C TRP A 121 -14.80 -11.76 -15.91
N ALA A 122 -15.85 -11.59 -16.73
CA ALA A 122 -15.74 -10.94 -18.02
C ALA A 122 -15.25 -9.49 -17.94
N SER A 123 -15.65 -8.74 -16.90
CA SER A 123 -15.16 -7.38 -16.63
C SER A 123 -13.68 -7.36 -16.24
N LEU A 124 -13.14 -8.49 -15.81
CA LEU A 124 -11.73 -8.69 -15.51
C LEU A 124 -10.92 -9.18 -16.72
N GLY A 125 -11.57 -9.29 -17.89
CA GLY A 125 -10.96 -9.78 -19.13
C GLY A 125 -10.97 -11.32 -19.29
N ILE A 126 -11.71 -12.05 -18.42
CA ILE A 126 -11.81 -13.51 -18.48
C ILE A 126 -13.26 -13.90 -18.73
N ALA A 127 -13.61 -14.19 -19.99
CA ALA A 127 -14.98 -14.55 -20.38
C ALA A 127 -15.40 -15.94 -19.88
N ALA A 128 -14.47 -16.88 -19.78
CA ALA A 128 -14.70 -18.26 -19.32
C ALA A 128 -13.68 -18.61 -18.23
N PRO A 129 -13.97 -18.30 -16.96
CA PRO A 129 -13.06 -18.57 -15.87
C PRO A 129 -12.96 -20.07 -15.60
N LYS A 130 -11.77 -20.53 -15.26
CA LYS A 130 -11.49 -21.91 -14.84
C LYS A 130 -10.53 -21.91 -13.67
N ALA A 131 -10.37 -23.03 -13.01
CA ALA A 131 -9.39 -23.17 -11.94
C ALA A 131 -7.99 -22.74 -12.43
N GLY A 132 -7.34 -21.86 -11.68
CA GLY A 132 -6.06 -21.26 -12.04
C GLY A 132 -6.14 -20.00 -12.92
N SER A 133 -7.32 -19.60 -13.42
CA SER A 133 -7.49 -18.29 -14.04
C SER A 133 -7.09 -17.19 -13.07
N SER A 134 -6.23 -16.26 -13.46
CA SER A 134 -5.74 -15.23 -12.53
C SER A 134 -5.74 -13.84 -13.15
N VAL A 135 -6.03 -12.83 -12.32
CA VAL A 135 -6.02 -11.42 -12.70
C VAL A 135 -5.31 -10.59 -11.64
N ARG A 136 -4.47 -9.67 -12.09
CA ARG A 136 -3.78 -8.70 -11.24
C ARG A 136 -4.60 -7.44 -11.07
N LEU A 137 -4.84 -7.08 -9.82
CA LEU A 137 -5.62 -5.93 -9.42
C LEU A 137 -4.80 -4.97 -8.57
N THR A 138 -5.33 -3.76 -8.47
CA THR A 138 -4.84 -2.73 -7.56
C THR A 138 -6.01 -2.14 -6.81
N ALA A 139 -5.88 -2.00 -5.50
CA ALA A 139 -6.77 -1.19 -4.68
C ALA A 139 -6.01 0.06 -4.23
N SER A 140 -6.63 1.23 -4.35
CA SER A 140 -6.04 2.50 -3.97
C SER A 140 -7.02 3.37 -3.22
N GLY A 141 -6.51 4.26 -2.37
CA GLY A 141 -7.29 5.22 -1.60
C GLY A 141 -6.41 6.30 -1.01
N THR A 142 -7.01 7.22 -0.27
CA THR A 142 -6.31 8.28 0.47
C THR A 142 -6.84 8.32 1.90
N TYR A 143 -5.98 8.27 2.88
CA TYR A 143 -6.32 8.35 4.29
C TYR A 143 -5.42 9.36 4.99
N LYS A 144 -6.02 10.33 5.72
CA LYS A 144 -5.28 11.44 6.38
C LYS A 144 -4.30 12.12 5.40
N ASP A 145 -4.80 12.46 4.20
CA ASP A 145 -4.05 13.12 3.10
C ASP A 145 -2.88 12.33 2.54
N VAL A 146 -2.70 11.07 2.94
CA VAL A 146 -1.68 10.17 2.41
C VAL A 146 -2.32 9.14 1.49
N SER A 147 -1.91 9.15 0.22
CA SER A 147 -2.35 8.17 -0.77
C SER A 147 -1.64 6.84 -0.57
N PHE A 148 -2.36 5.77 -0.77
CA PHE A 148 -1.83 4.41 -0.69
C PHE A 148 -2.36 3.53 -1.83
N SER A 149 -1.65 2.43 -2.08
CA SER A 149 -2.09 1.39 -3.01
C SER A 149 -1.65 0.02 -2.55
N LYS A 150 -2.45 -1.00 -2.86
CA LYS A 150 -2.14 -2.42 -2.64
C LYS A 150 -2.34 -3.18 -3.94
N TYR A 151 -1.31 -3.89 -4.34
CA TYR A 151 -1.36 -4.84 -5.45
C TYR A 151 -1.74 -6.22 -4.94
N PHE A 152 -2.50 -6.96 -5.73
CA PHE A 152 -2.87 -8.34 -5.40
C PHE A 152 -3.33 -9.09 -6.66
N ILE A 153 -3.37 -10.41 -6.54
CA ILE A 153 -3.82 -11.31 -7.58
C ILE A 153 -5.05 -12.07 -7.05
N ILE A 154 -6.11 -12.11 -7.83
CA ILE A 154 -7.19 -13.05 -7.60
C ILE A 154 -6.96 -14.29 -8.48
N SER A 155 -7.19 -15.47 -7.92
CA SER A 155 -7.05 -16.76 -8.62
C SER A 155 -8.34 -17.56 -8.52
N GLY A 156 -8.85 -17.99 -9.67
CA GLY A 156 -10.06 -18.82 -9.76
C GLY A 156 -9.88 -20.20 -9.14
N ARG A 157 -10.86 -20.63 -8.34
CA ARG A 157 -10.94 -21.97 -7.76
C ARG A 157 -12.35 -22.56 -7.82
#